data_316cfdbae7cacbcb754f7f45668a4c57
#
_entry.id   316cfdbae7cacbcb754f7f45668a4c57
#
_cell.length_a   1.000
_cell.length_b   1.000
_cell.length_c   1.000
_cell.angle_alpha   90.00
_cell.angle_beta   90.00
_cell.angle_gamma   90.00
#
_symmetry.space_group_name_H-M   'P 1'
#
loop_
_entity.id
_entity.type
_entity.pdbx_description
1 polymer ?
#
loop_
_entity_poly.entity_id
_entity_poly.type
_entity_poly.pdbx_seq_one_letter_code
_entity_poly.pdbx_strand_id
1 'polypeptide(L)'
;MCGIFGGYNINLAETEKGINLINRGNDGITISELSNKIFFAARRHAIKFSGNEKSLLGISDQPYYSKDKNIALIFNGEFYNFSDYKHDLIKDKINFKTEGDTEVLLKLYEKSGINFLRDKKIDSLYSIAIHDKKLNKIFISRDWPGRIPLYYYHEKGRFIFSSELKAFRAINNLSLQDPIELEPGKIITDEFIN
;
A
#
# COMPACT_ATOMS: atom_id res chain seq x y z
N MET A 1 -1.02 -3.78 -13.48
CA MET A 1 -0.99 -2.85 -12.33
C MET A 1 -2.06 -3.23 -11.33
N CYS A 2 -1.75 -3.18 -10.05
CA CYS A 2 -2.68 -3.42 -8.96
C CYS A 2 -3.60 -2.20 -8.71
N GLY A 3 -4.56 -2.33 -7.80
CA GLY A 3 -5.32 -1.23 -7.24
C GLY A 3 -5.32 -1.32 -5.72
N ILE A 4 -5.25 -0.20 -5.04
CA ILE A 4 -5.29 -0.14 -3.58
C ILE A 4 -6.41 0.79 -3.11
N PHE A 5 -7.03 0.40 -1.99
CA PHE A 5 -8.06 1.18 -1.30
C PHE A 5 -7.95 0.93 0.20
N GLY A 6 -8.23 1.92 1.00
CA GLY A 6 -8.25 1.74 2.45
C GLY A 6 -8.31 3.05 3.20
N GLY A 7 -8.18 2.93 4.52
CA GLY A 7 -8.16 4.09 5.39
C GLY A 7 -8.57 3.82 6.83
N TYR A 8 -8.76 4.90 7.55
CA TYR A 8 -9.28 4.94 8.91
C TYR A 8 -10.70 5.47 8.96
N ASN A 9 -11.47 4.95 9.91
CA ASN A 9 -12.88 5.25 10.15
C ASN A 9 -13.77 4.93 8.94
N ILE A 10 -13.48 3.80 8.32
CA ILE A 10 -14.29 3.13 7.31
C ILE A 10 -14.74 1.77 7.81
N ASN A 11 -15.71 1.16 7.17
CA ASN A 11 -16.21 -0.16 7.50
C ASN A 11 -15.98 -1.17 6.35
N LEU A 12 -16.26 -2.44 6.61
CA LEU A 12 -16.09 -3.51 5.63
C LEU A 12 -16.91 -3.25 4.36
N ALA A 13 -18.17 -2.85 4.47
CA ALA A 13 -19.05 -2.63 3.32
C ALA A 13 -18.56 -1.47 2.42
N GLU A 14 -18.10 -0.37 3.01
CA GLU A 14 -17.47 0.73 2.29
C GLU A 14 -16.18 0.26 1.60
N THR A 15 -15.37 -0.58 2.28
CA THR A 15 -14.12 -1.11 1.74
C THR A 15 -14.37 -2.06 0.56
N GLU A 16 -15.30 -2.99 0.70
CA GLU A 16 -15.72 -3.91 -0.38
C GLU A 16 -16.24 -3.14 -1.60
N LYS A 17 -17.12 -2.18 -1.37
CA LYS A 17 -17.64 -1.35 -2.46
C LYS A 17 -16.54 -0.52 -3.12
N GLY A 18 -15.63 0.07 -2.33
CA GLY A 18 -14.53 0.89 -2.82
C GLY A 18 -13.56 0.12 -3.70
N ILE A 19 -13.09 -1.04 -3.22
CA ILE A 19 -12.14 -1.86 -3.99
C ILE A 19 -12.78 -2.44 -5.26
N ASN A 20 -14.07 -2.75 -5.24
CA ASN A 20 -14.79 -3.25 -6.41
C ASN A 20 -15.03 -2.18 -7.48
N LEU A 21 -15.01 -0.89 -7.12
CA LEU A 21 -15.06 0.20 -8.09
C LEU A 21 -13.73 0.43 -8.83
N ILE A 22 -12.63 -0.14 -8.38
CA ILE A 22 -11.32 -0.05 -9.03
C ILE A 22 -11.27 -1.03 -10.22
N ASN A 23 -10.96 -0.53 -11.42
CA ASN A 23 -11.01 -1.32 -12.66
C ASN A 23 -9.63 -1.88 -13.09
N ARG A 24 -8.74 -2.15 -12.16
CA ARG A 24 -7.43 -2.74 -12.41
C ARG A 24 -7.18 -3.88 -11.43
N GLY A 25 -6.29 -4.82 -11.78
CA GLY A 25 -5.98 -5.95 -10.90
C GLY A 25 -7.07 -7.04 -10.93
N ASN A 26 -7.05 -7.91 -11.95
CA ASN A 26 -8.13 -8.90 -12.18
C ASN A 26 -7.85 -10.27 -11.56
N ASP A 27 -6.68 -10.46 -10.89
CA ASP A 27 -6.24 -11.79 -10.44
C ASP A 27 -6.62 -12.10 -8.99
N GLY A 28 -7.24 -11.15 -8.30
CA GLY A 28 -7.76 -11.35 -6.94
C GLY A 28 -8.00 -10.06 -6.17
N ILE A 29 -8.85 -10.15 -5.16
CA ILE A 29 -9.12 -9.08 -4.20
C ILE A 29 -8.85 -9.63 -2.81
N THR A 30 -8.12 -8.85 -2.02
CA THR A 30 -7.94 -9.09 -0.60
C THR A 30 -8.43 -7.87 0.18
N ILE A 31 -9.09 -8.13 1.31
CA ILE A 31 -9.55 -7.09 2.24
C ILE A 31 -9.13 -7.53 3.63
N SER A 32 -8.55 -6.63 4.38
CA SER A 32 -8.09 -6.89 5.75
C SER A 32 -8.47 -5.75 6.68
N GLU A 33 -9.10 -6.11 7.79
CA GLU A 33 -9.19 -5.23 8.94
C GLU A 33 -7.87 -5.31 9.73
N LEU A 34 -7.15 -4.20 9.80
CA LEU A 34 -5.82 -4.14 10.41
C LEU A 34 -5.89 -3.79 11.90
N SER A 35 -6.87 -2.97 12.25
CA SER A 35 -7.26 -2.63 13.61
C SER A 35 -8.66 -1.99 13.57
N ASN A 36 -9.22 -1.61 14.73
CA ASN A 36 -10.55 -1.05 14.80
C ASN A 36 -10.77 0.09 13.80
N LYS A 37 -11.68 -0.11 12.84
CA LYS A 37 -12.03 0.83 11.75
C LYS A 37 -10.89 1.16 10.78
N ILE A 38 -9.81 0.40 10.76
CA ILE A 38 -8.74 0.52 9.75
C ILE A 38 -8.81 -0.67 8.81
N PHE A 39 -9.09 -0.41 7.54
CA PHE A 39 -9.16 -1.42 6.49
C PHE A 39 -8.20 -1.09 5.37
N PHE A 40 -7.50 -2.12 4.90
CA PHE A 40 -6.73 -2.08 3.67
C PHE A 40 -7.27 -3.14 2.70
N ALA A 41 -7.37 -2.76 1.44
CA ALA A 41 -7.78 -3.64 0.36
C ALA A 41 -6.86 -3.49 -0.84
N ALA A 42 -6.55 -4.60 -1.47
CA ALA A 42 -5.75 -4.65 -2.68
C ALA A 42 -6.46 -5.47 -3.76
N ARG A 43 -6.46 -4.95 -4.98
CA ARG A 43 -6.81 -5.65 -6.21
C ARG A 43 -5.55 -5.99 -6.95
N ARG A 44 -5.24 -7.27 -7.06
CA ARG A 44 -3.96 -7.74 -7.55
C ARG A 44 -3.95 -7.91 -9.05
N HIS A 45 -2.84 -7.56 -9.66
CA HIS A 45 -2.43 -8.02 -10.97
C HIS A 45 -1.14 -8.84 -10.80
N ALA A 46 -1.25 -10.15 -10.89
CA ALA A 46 -0.10 -11.04 -10.79
C ALA A 46 0.68 -10.97 -12.10
N ILE A 47 1.83 -10.32 -12.09
CA ILE A 47 2.80 -10.44 -13.18
C ILE A 47 3.39 -11.84 -13.05
N LYS A 48 3.17 -12.70 -14.05
CA LYS A 48 3.73 -14.05 -14.09
C LYS A 48 5.24 -13.96 -14.23
N PHE A 49 5.97 -14.25 -13.16
CA PHE A 49 7.37 -14.62 -13.29
C PHE A 49 7.45 -16.04 -13.85
N SER A 50 8.32 -16.26 -14.84
CA SER A 50 8.64 -17.56 -15.41
C SER A 50 9.36 -18.43 -14.36
N GLY A 51 8.62 -19.18 -13.55
CA GLY A 51 9.13 -20.09 -12.55
C GLY A 51 7.97 -20.67 -11.73
N ASN A 52 8.01 -21.95 -11.43
CA ASN A 52 7.00 -22.82 -10.82
C ASN A 52 5.82 -22.10 -10.13
N GLU A 53 4.74 -21.96 -10.88
CA GLU A 53 3.58 -21.09 -10.62
C GLU A 53 2.81 -21.37 -9.31
N LYS A 54 2.98 -22.55 -8.70
CA LYS A 54 2.23 -22.95 -7.52
C LYS A 54 2.77 -22.42 -6.19
N SER A 55 4.02 -21.95 -6.14
CA SER A 55 4.63 -21.48 -4.89
C SER A 55 4.46 -19.99 -4.62
N LEU A 56 3.98 -19.21 -5.59
CA LEU A 56 3.89 -17.74 -5.49
C LEU A 56 2.47 -17.23 -5.18
N LEU A 57 1.45 -18.05 -5.37
CA LEU A 57 0.08 -17.75 -4.96
C LEU A 57 0.00 -17.88 -3.44
N GLY A 58 -0.20 -16.76 -2.75
CA GLY A 58 -0.29 -16.67 -1.28
C GLY A 58 0.93 -16.05 -0.60
N ILE A 59 2.12 -16.06 -1.22
CA ILE A 59 3.34 -15.53 -0.60
C ILE A 59 3.50 -14.02 -0.81
N SER A 60 2.88 -13.48 -1.87
CA SER A 60 2.89 -12.04 -2.18
C SER A 60 1.50 -11.40 -2.05
N ASP A 61 0.60 -12.00 -1.28
CA ASP A 61 -0.71 -11.42 -1.02
C ASP A 61 -0.56 -10.13 -0.22
N GLN A 62 -1.32 -9.13 -0.62
CA GLN A 62 -1.39 -7.86 0.07
C GLN A 62 -2.71 -7.75 0.84
N PRO A 63 -2.71 -7.13 2.02
CA PRO A 63 -1.57 -6.49 2.70
C PRO A 63 -0.46 -7.48 3.07
N TYR A 64 0.81 -7.08 2.84
CA TYR A 64 1.98 -7.82 3.29
C TYR A 64 2.33 -7.39 4.71
N TYR A 65 2.57 -8.37 5.59
CA TYR A 65 2.70 -8.12 7.02
C TYR A 65 4.13 -8.34 7.54
N SER A 66 4.53 -7.52 8.51
CA SER A 66 5.69 -7.83 9.36
C SER A 66 5.49 -9.14 10.13
N LYS A 67 6.60 -9.74 10.59
CA LYS A 67 6.55 -11.01 11.33
C LYS A 67 5.66 -10.92 12.57
N ASP A 68 5.69 -9.79 13.27
CA ASP A 68 4.90 -9.51 14.48
C ASP A 68 3.51 -8.95 14.19
N LYS A 69 3.15 -8.81 12.90
CA LYS A 69 1.88 -8.23 12.41
C LYS A 69 1.59 -6.80 12.89
N ASN A 70 2.62 -6.06 13.31
CA ASN A 70 2.47 -4.66 13.68
C ASN A 70 2.53 -3.70 12.49
N ILE A 71 3.09 -4.15 11.37
CA ILE A 71 3.16 -3.37 10.14
C ILE A 71 2.40 -4.13 9.04
N ALA A 72 1.53 -3.42 8.34
CA ALA A 72 0.84 -3.90 7.15
C ALA A 72 1.11 -2.95 5.99
N LEU A 73 1.47 -3.49 4.83
CA LEU A 73 1.85 -2.73 3.64
C LEU A 73 1.03 -3.19 2.45
N ILE A 74 0.47 -2.25 1.69
CA ILE A 74 -0.08 -2.47 0.35
C ILE A 74 0.64 -1.58 -0.65
N PHE A 75 0.87 -2.13 -1.84
CA PHE A 75 1.73 -1.53 -2.86
C PHE A 75 1.14 -1.76 -4.25
N ASN A 76 0.99 -0.69 -4.99
CA ASN A 76 0.63 -0.71 -6.40
C ASN A 76 1.77 -0.07 -7.19
N GLY A 77 2.59 -0.88 -7.83
CA GLY A 77 3.76 -0.40 -8.53
C GLY A 77 4.76 -1.49 -8.86
N GLU A 78 5.97 -1.06 -9.11
CA GLU A 78 7.15 -1.89 -9.40
C GLU A 78 8.38 -1.24 -8.77
N PHE A 79 9.18 -2.00 -8.03
CA PHE A 79 10.44 -1.55 -7.48
C PHE A 79 11.59 -2.16 -8.28
N TYR A 80 12.06 -1.46 -9.31
CA TYR A 80 12.96 -2.01 -10.33
C TYR A 80 14.31 -2.47 -9.79
N ASN A 81 14.94 -1.70 -8.91
CA ASN A 81 16.24 -2.06 -8.33
C ASN A 81 16.15 -2.67 -6.92
N PHE A 82 15.05 -3.35 -6.61
CA PHE A 82 14.84 -3.98 -5.29
C PHE A 82 15.92 -5.01 -4.94
N SER A 83 16.51 -5.67 -5.95
CA SER A 83 17.56 -6.68 -5.76
C SER A 83 18.80 -6.10 -5.08
N ASP A 84 19.16 -4.84 -5.38
CA ASP A 84 20.33 -4.18 -4.78
C ASP A 84 20.07 -3.96 -3.28
N TYR A 85 18.90 -3.46 -2.95
CA TYR A 85 18.47 -3.27 -1.56
C TYR A 85 18.32 -4.59 -0.81
N LYS A 86 17.78 -5.62 -1.46
CA LYS A 86 17.68 -6.96 -0.88
C LYS A 86 19.06 -7.51 -0.53
N HIS A 87 20.04 -7.37 -1.44
CA HIS A 87 21.41 -7.80 -1.20
C HIS A 87 22.03 -7.09 0.02
N ASP A 88 21.85 -5.77 0.15
CA ASP A 88 22.37 -5.04 1.31
C ASP A 88 21.66 -5.41 2.62
N LEU A 89 20.35 -5.63 2.59
CA LEU A 89 19.60 -6.11 3.75
C LEU A 89 20.04 -7.53 4.18
N ILE A 90 20.41 -8.40 3.23
CA ILE A 90 20.97 -9.73 3.52
C ILE A 90 22.34 -9.61 4.19
N LYS A 91 23.22 -8.68 3.78
CA LYS A 91 24.48 -8.39 4.48
C LYS A 91 24.24 -7.97 5.93
N ASP A 92 23.14 -7.26 6.18
CA ASP A 92 22.69 -6.88 7.53
C ASP A 92 22.00 -8.04 8.28
N LYS A 93 22.09 -9.27 7.78
CA LYS A 93 21.52 -10.51 8.35
C LYS A 93 19.97 -10.50 8.41
N ILE A 94 19.33 -9.76 7.54
CA ILE A 94 17.86 -9.76 7.41
C ILE A 94 17.44 -10.92 6.50
N ASN A 95 16.55 -11.77 7.01
CA ASN A 95 16.03 -12.92 6.27
C ASN A 95 14.77 -12.55 5.47
N PHE A 96 14.64 -13.15 4.29
CA PHE A 96 13.50 -13.01 3.39
C PHE A 96 12.74 -14.32 3.27
N LYS A 97 11.44 -14.23 3.08
CA LYS A 97 10.53 -15.36 2.82
C LYS A 97 10.16 -15.46 1.35
N THR A 98 10.25 -14.34 0.63
CA THR A 98 9.85 -14.22 -0.77
C THR A 98 10.98 -13.65 -1.62
N GLU A 99 10.84 -13.79 -2.93
CA GLU A 99 11.73 -13.15 -3.91
C GLU A 99 11.17 -11.79 -4.40
N GLY A 100 10.00 -11.36 -3.90
CA GLY A 100 9.30 -10.18 -4.37
C GLY A 100 9.78 -8.86 -3.76
N ASP A 101 9.53 -7.78 -4.47
CA ASP A 101 9.84 -6.41 -4.11
C ASP A 101 9.04 -5.90 -2.89
N THR A 102 7.82 -6.37 -2.72
CA THR A 102 6.95 -5.95 -1.63
C THR A 102 7.53 -6.29 -0.25
N GLU A 103 8.18 -7.46 -0.11
CA GLU A 103 8.87 -7.80 1.14
C GLU A 103 10.09 -6.90 1.36
N VAL A 104 10.82 -6.54 0.29
CA VAL A 104 11.96 -5.62 0.40
C VAL A 104 11.51 -4.25 0.90
N LEU A 105 10.40 -3.73 0.37
CA LEU A 105 9.81 -2.47 0.85
C LEU A 105 9.45 -2.54 2.34
N LEU A 106 8.84 -3.64 2.78
CA LEU A 106 8.52 -3.84 4.19
C LEU A 106 9.80 -3.86 5.05
N LYS A 107 10.85 -4.57 4.62
CA LYS A 107 12.13 -4.63 5.34
C LYS A 107 12.85 -3.29 5.41
N LEU A 108 12.77 -2.48 4.36
CA LEU A 108 13.28 -1.12 4.37
C LEU A 108 12.53 -0.24 5.37
N TYR A 109 11.20 -0.39 5.43
CA TYR A 109 10.39 0.29 6.44
C TYR A 109 10.72 -0.17 7.87
N GLU A 110 10.85 -1.47 8.12
CA GLU A 110 11.27 -2.00 9.43
C GLU A 110 12.63 -1.43 9.88
N LYS A 111 13.57 -1.23 8.94
CA LYS A 111 14.91 -0.72 9.23
C LYS A 111 14.97 0.79 9.43
N SER A 112 14.26 1.57 8.62
CA SER A 112 14.48 3.02 8.49
C SER A 112 13.21 3.86 8.67
N GLY A 113 12.08 3.22 8.99
CA GLY A 113 10.77 3.89 9.00
C GLY A 113 10.41 4.43 7.62
N ILE A 114 9.49 5.38 7.57
CA ILE A 114 8.99 5.93 6.31
C ILE A 114 10.06 6.70 5.51
N ASN A 115 11.17 7.07 6.15
CA ASN A 115 12.24 7.85 5.51
C ASN A 115 12.95 7.09 4.38
N PHE A 116 12.83 5.75 4.30
CA PHE A 116 13.38 5.00 3.18
C PHE A 116 12.85 5.49 1.82
N LEU A 117 11.61 5.97 1.76
CA LEU A 117 11.01 6.51 0.53
C LEU A 117 11.65 7.84 0.05
N ARG A 118 12.51 8.44 0.87
CA ARG A 118 13.30 9.64 0.50
C ARG A 118 14.64 9.31 -0.13
N ASP A 119 15.01 8.04 -0.17
CA ASP A 119 16.26 7.62 -0.83
C ASP A 119 16.13 7.80 -2.35
N LYS A 120 16.90 8.75 -2.89
CA LYS A 120 16.91 9.10 -4.31
C LYS A 120 17.48 8.00 -5.21
N LYS A 121 18.07 6.94 -4.63
CA LYS A 121 18.57 5.78 -5.37
C LYS A 121 17.48 4.75 -5.66
N ILE A 122 16.32 4.86 -5.02
CA ILE A 122 15.18 3.99 -5.28
C ILE A 122 14.66 4.27 -6.70
N ASP A 123 14.78 3.26 -7.56
CA ASP A 123 14.16 3.25 -8.89
C ASP A 123 12.85 2.48 -8.81
N SER A 124 11.74 3.21 -8.78
CA SER A 124 10.43 2.64 -8.53
C SER A 124 9.33 3.51 -9.11
N LEU A 125 8.25 2.87 -9.53
CA LEU A 125 6.95 3.49 -9.80
C LEU A 125 5.98 2.97 -8.76
N TYR A 126 5.34 3.85 -7.99
CA TYR A 126 4.48 3.34 -6.92
C TYR A 126 3.39 4.29 -6.43
N SER A 127 2.35 3.68 -5.90
CA SER A 127 1.56 4.18 -4.79
C SER A 127 1.57 3.13 -3.67
N ILE A 128 1.84 3.56 -2.46
CA ILE A 128 2.04 2.70 -1.29
C ILE A 128 1.23 3.21 -0.11
N ALA A 129 0.69 2.29 0.69
CA ALA A 129 0.14 2.60 1.99
C ALA A 129 0.71 1.64 3.04
N ILE A 130 1.08 2.17 4.18
CA ILE A 130 1.65 1.43 5.31
C ILE A 130 0.87 1.79 6.58
N HIS A 131 0.36 0.79 7.26
CA HIS A 131 -0.17 0.94 8.61
C HIS A 131 0.86 0.42 9.61
N ASP A 132 1.29 1.28 10.52
CA ASP A 132 2.15 0.94 11.65
C ASP A 132 1.33 1.01 12.95
N LYS A 133 1.02 -0.16 13.49
CA LYS A 133 0.21 -0.29 14.69
C LYS A 133 0.91 0.26 15.94
N LYS A 134 2.24 0.18 16.00
CA LYS A 134 3.01 0.70 17.14
C LYS A 134 3.01 2.22 17.18
N LEU A 135 3.08 2.86 16.01
CA LEU A 135 2.97 4.30 15.87
C LEU A 135 1.52 4.78 15.85
N ASN A 136 0.56 3.85 15.68
CA ASN A 136 -0.85 4.15 15.42
C ASN A 136 -1.04 5.10 14.24
N LYS A 137 -0.34 4.85 13.13
CA LYS A 137 -0.31 5.72 11.95
C LYS A 137 -0.53 4.96 10.66
N ILE A 138 -1.19 5.63 9.71
CA ILE A 138 -1.23 5.25 8.30
C ILE A 138 -0.35 6.24 7.54
N PHE A 139 0.59 5.73 6.77
CA PHE A 139 1.38 6.49 5.83
C PHE A 139 0.94 6.18 4.42
N ILE A 140 0.78 7.19 3.58
CA ILE A 140 0.63 7.01 2.15
C ILE A 140 1.68 7.81 1.40
N SER A 141 2.13 7.27 0.28
CA SER A 141 3.11 7.94 -0.57
C SER A 141 2.93 7.56 -2.03
N ARG A 142 3.42 8.43 -2.89
CA ARG A 142 3.41 8.28 -4.34
C ARG A 142 4.79 8.56 -4.89
N ASP A 143 5.17 7.88 -5.95
CA ASP A 143 6.45 7.99 -6.64
C ASP A 143 6.76 9.43 -7.08
N TRP A 144 8.05 9.76 -7.12
CA TRP A 144 8.52 11.10 -7.50
C TRP A 144 8.06 11.56 -8.89
N PRO A 145 8.05 10.72 -9.93
CA PRO A 145 7.54 11.13 -11.23
C PRO A 145 6.01 11.25 -11.29
N GLY A 146 5.29 10.74 -10.28
CA GLY A 146 3.83 10.77 -10.22
C GLY A 146 3.15 9.89 -11.26
N ARG A 147 3.76 8.79 -11.68
CA ARG A 147 3.23 7.89 -12.71
C ARG A 147 2.09 7.02 -12.20
N ILE A 148 2.13 6.67 -10.91
CA ILE A 148 1.08 5.88 -10.28
C ILE A 148 0.17 6.80 -9.48
N PRO A 149 -1.09 7.01 -9.88
CA PRO A 149 -1.99 7.92 -9.18
C PRO A 149 -2.36 7.37 -7.79
N LEU A 150 -2.49 8.29 -6.84
CA LEU A 150 -3.04 8.05 -5.53
C LEU A 150 -3.86 9.25 -5.10
N TYR A 151 -5.09 9.00 -4.68
CA TYR A 151 -6.02 10.00 -4.17
C TYR A 151 -6.25 9.77 -2.69
N TYR A 152 -6.53 10.83 -1.94
CA TYR A 152 -6.88 10.72 -0.54
C TYR A 152 -7.95 11.73 -0.15
N TYR A 153 -8.65 11.42 0.93
CA TYR A 153 -9.57 12.30 1.62
C TYR A 153 -9.21 12.29 3.10
N HIS A 154 -9.17 13.49 3.69
CA HIS A 154 -8.82 13.64 5.09
C HIS A 154 -9.62 14.77 5.73
N GLU A 155 -10.77 14.45 6.28
CA GLU A 155 -11.64 15.35 7.04
C GLU A 155 -12.61 14.57 7.93
N LYS A 156 -13.21 15.25 8.87
CA LYS A 156 -14.30 14.73 9.72
C LYS A 156 -13.94 13.44 10.45
N GLY A 157 -12.68 13.31 10.87
CA GLY A 157 -12.18 12.11 11.55
C GLY A 157 -12.07 10.89 10.64
N ARG A 158 -11.98 11.06 9.33
CA ARG A 158 -11.73 10.02 8.33
C ARG A 158 -10.44 10.29 7.59
N PHE A 159 -9.69 9.24 7.31
CA PHE A 159 -8.55 9.26 6.39
C PHE A 159 -8.71 8.10 5.41
N ILE A 160 -8.91 8.40 4.14
CA ILE A 160 -9.23 7.41 3.10
C ILE A 160 -8.32 7.63 1.92
N PHE A 161 -7.83 6.54 1.32
CA PHE A 161 -7.00 6.61 0.11
C PHE A 161 -7.44 5.59 -0.94
N SER A 162 -7.16 5.89 -2.20
CA SER A 162 -7.47 5.03 -3.34
C SER A 162 -6.58 5.29 -4.54
N SER A 163 -6.31 4.24 -5.32
CA SER A 163 -5.68 4.33 -6.65
C SER A 163 -6.56 5.00 -7.69
N GLU A 164 -7.88 5.05 -7.50
CA GLU A 164 -8.82 5.61 -8.46
C GLU A 164 -9.88 6.47 -7.76
N LEU A 165 -10.09 7.68 -8.29
CA LEU A 165 -11.04 8.65 -7.73
C LEU A 165 -12.47 8.10 -7.57
N LYS A 166 -12.93 7.30 -8.54
CA LYS A 166 -14.30 6.75 -8.48
C LYS A 166 -14.58 5.83 -7.30
N ALA A 167 -13.53 5.25 -6.66
CA ALA A 167 -13.68 4.38 -5.50
C ALA A 167 -14.26 5.12 -4.29
N PHE A 168 -14.07 6.43 -4.21
CA PHE A 168 -14.65 7.26 -3.14
C PHE A 168 -16.19 7.33 -3.19
N ARG A 169 -16.84 6.92 -4.30
CA ARG A 169 -18.31 6.73 -4.35
C ARG A 169 -18.81 5.65 -3.39
N ALA A 170 -17.92 4.83 -2.86
CA ALA A 170 -18.25 3.87 -1.81
C ALA A 170 -18.57 4.52 -0.47
N ILE A 171 -18.06 5.73 -0.25
CA ILE A 171 -18.14 6.43 1.03
C ILE A 171 -19.40 7.29 1.05
N ASN A 172 -20.23 7.05 2.04
CA ASN A 172 -21.47 7.81 2.21
C ASN A 172 -21.16 9.29 2.54
N ASN A 173 -21.93 10.19 1.93
CA ASN A 173 -21.83 11.64 2.13
C ASN A 173 -20.48 12.26 1.71
N LEU A 174 -19.76 11.61 0.79
CA LEU A 174 -18.58 12.16 0.17
C LEU A 174 -18.84 12.52 -1.28
N SER A 175 -18.53 13.76 -1.68
CA SER A 175 -18.52 14.17 -3.07
C SER A 175 -17.23 13.73 -3.75
N LEU A 176 -17.27 13.48 -5.08
CA LEU A 176 -16.04 13.20 -5.85
C LEU A 176 -15.12 14.42 -6.02
N GLN A 177 -15.55 15.60 -5.58
CA GLN A 177 -14.73 16.80 -5.54
C GLN A 177 -13.91 16.93 -4.26
N ASP A 178 -14.24 16.14 -3.21
CA ASP A 178 -13.56 16.21 -1.91
C ASP A 178 -12.19 15.51 -1.89
N PRO A 179 -11.99 14.34 -2.55
CA PRO A 179 -10.68 13.70 -2.57
C PRO A 179 -9.65 14.50 -3.37
N ILE A 180 -8.43 14.54 -2.85
CA ILE A 180 -7.29 15.26 -3.44
C ILE A 180 -6.33 14.24 -4.04
N GLU A 181 -5.77 14.53 -5.21
CA GLU A 181 -4.66 13.76 -5.76
C GLU A 181 -3.40 14.05 -4.96
N LEU A 182 -2.76 13.00 -4.44
CA LEU A 182 -1.50 13.16 -3.72
C LEU A 182 -0.41 13.66 -4.69
N GLU A 183 0.26 14.74 -4.33
CA GLU A 183 1.35 15.29 -5.13
C GLU A 183 2.50 14.27 -5.29
N PRO A 184 3.16 14.25 -6.46
CA PRO A 184 4.33 13.39 -6.70
C PRO A 184 5.41 13.54 -5.63
N GLY A 185 5.96 12.42 -5.18
CA GLY A 185 7.02 12.38 -4.18
C GLY A 185 6.60 12.76 -2.75
N LYS A 186 5.32 13.06 -2.53
CA LYS A 186 4.84 13.37 -1.18
C LYS A 186 4.63 12.10 -0.36
N ILE A 187 4.87 12.27 0.93
CA ILE A 187 4.51 11.33 1.99
C ILE A 187 3.58 12.07 2.92
N ILE A 188 2.41 11.52 3.15
CA ILE A 188 1.47 12.06 4.15
C ILE A 188 1.07 10.98 5.13
N THR A 189 0.59 11.38 6.27
CA THR A 189 0.13 10.52 7.35
C THR A 189 -1.18 11.04 7.91
N ASP A 190 -1.89 10.15 8.56
CA ASP A 190 -3.12 10.41 9.28
C ASP A 190 -2.92 11.12 10.65
N GLU A 191 -1.87 11.94 10.80
CA GLU A 191 -1.53 12.64 12.06
C GLU A 191 -2.68 13.42 12.72
N PHE A 192 -3.84 13.46 12.08
CA PHE A 192 -5.02 14.20 12.52
C PHE A 192 -6.14 13.31 13.06
N ILE A 193 -5.84 12.05 13.40
CA ILE A 193 -6.83 11.09 13.93
C ILE A 193 -6.91 11.14 15.48
N ASN A 194 -6.31 12.13 16.12
CA ASN A 194 -6.43 12.36 17.57
C ASN A 194 -7.39 13.49 17.87
#